data_27e7887921bcbfd8f10e8d8cc7b49409
#
_entry.id   27e7887921bcbfd8f10e8d8cc7b49409
#
_cell.length_a   1.000
_cell.length_b   1.000
_cell.length_c   1.000
_cell.angle_alpha   90.00
_cell.angle_beta   90.00
_cell.angle_gamma   90.00
#
_symmetry.space_group_name_H-M   'P 1'
#
loop_
_entity.id
_entity.type
_entity.pdbx_description
1 polymer ?
#
loop_
_entity_poly.entity_id
_entity_poly.type
_entity_poly.pdbx_seq_one_letter_code
_entity_poly.pdbx_strand_id
1 'polypeptide(L)'
;MATLALAQDNAFGQPLESQLRSCLLATWICEAAGFDEELRETVYWVALLRYVGCTGHAHEVATVFGDEIAIRAQTLVHDAANPAEVMRDVMAYATAGHTAEERDEIVRMIQETAREWAVYNFSSGCEVADMLVERLDFGPDVREALRFTFERWNGNGYPAHAKGEAIPLAMRVVHLSHDMEAIGRLFSPDHALDAARDRRDATYDPGLADVFIEHGTGWFDRLAEIEPWDAVLALEPEPHRMLAGAELDDALTVVADFIDLKSPYMGGHSRRCAEL
;
A
#
# COMPACT_ATOMS: atom_id res chain seq x y z
N MET A 1 5.82 -3.78 -14.19
CA MET A 1 5.34 -3.33 -12.86
C MET A 1 3.91 -3.79 -12.57
N ALA A 2 2.97 -3.76 -13.50
CA ALA A 2 1.60 -4.27 -13.28
C ALA A 2 1.54 -5.71 -12.73
N THR A 3 2.39 -6.63 -13.23
CA THR A 3 2.49 -8.00 -12.67
C THR A 3 2.92 -8.00 -11.19
N LEU A 4 3.85 -7.11 -10.81
CA LEU A 4 4.27 -6.99 -9.42
C LEU A 4 3.15 -6.41 -8.55
N ALA A 5 2.33 -5.51 -9.09
CA ALA A 5 1.14 -5.00 -8.41
C ALA A 5 0.13 -6.13 -8.11
N LEU A 6 -0.12 -7.05 -9.07
CA LEU A 6 -0.98 -8.22 -8.83
C LEU A 6 -0.39 -9.17 -7.76
N ALA A 7 0.94 -9.30 -7.72
CA ALA A 7 1.59 -10.10 -6.68
C ALA A 7 1.42 -9.47 -5.28
N GLN A 8 1.44 -8.12 -5.20
CA GLN A 8 1.15 -7.38 -3.97
C GLN A 8 -0.31 -7.59 -3.53
N ASP A 9 -1.29 -7.53 -4.45
CA ASP A 9 -2.70 -7.81 -4.13
C ASP A 9 -2.84 -9.18 -3.44
N ASN A 10 -2.25 -10.21 -4.04
CA ASN A 10 -2.28 -11.56 -3.46
C ASN A 10 -1.60 -11.63 -2.09
N ALA A 11 -0.46 -10.96 -1.92
CA ALA A 11 0.27 -10.93 -0.65
C ALA A 11 -0.50 -10.22 0.47
N PHE A 12 -1.46 -9.36 0.13
CA PHE A 12 -2.31 -8.63 1.07
C PHE A 12 -3.74 -9.19 1.17
N GLY A 13 -4.02 -10.34 0.55
CA GLY A 13 -5.36 -10.93 0.57
C GLY A 13 -6.40 -10.07 -0.13
N GLN A 14 -5.97 -9.25 -1.10
CA GLN A 14 -6.85 -8.43 -1.92
C GLN A 14 -7.24 -9.16 -3.21
N PRO A 15 -8.40 -8.86 -3.78
CA PRO A 15 -8.71 -9.31 -5.13
C PRO A 15 -7.64 -8.82 -6.11
N LEU A 16 -7.32 -9.64 -7.10
CA LEU A 16 -6.43 -9.22 -8.18
C LEU A 16 -6.96 -7.92 -8.82
N GLU A 17 -6.03 -7.06 -9.25
CA GLU A 17 -6.27 -5.74 -9.85
C GLU A 17 -6.69 -4.63 -8.88
N SER A 18 -6.78 -4.88 -7.57
CA SER A 18 -7.07 -3.82 -6.58
C SER A 18 -6.03 -2.69 -6.65
N GLN A 19 -4.74 -3.05 -6.77
CA GLN A 19 -3.66 -2.07 -6.90
C GLN A 19 -3.73 -1.33 -8.25
N LEU A 20 -4.13 -2.00 -9.34
CA LEU A 20 -4.33 -1.37 -10.64
C LEU A 20 -5.48 -0.36 -10.61
N ARG A 21 -6.60 -0.71 -9.98
CA ARG A 21 -7.75 0.17 -9.77
C ARG A 21 -7.38 1.40 -8.93
N SER A 22 -6.57 1.21 -7.88
CA SER A 22 -6.02 2.31 -7.09
C SER A 22 -5.13 3.24 -7.91
N CYS A 23 -4.31 2.69 -8.81
CA CYS A 23 -3.45 3.46 -9.73
C CYS A 23 -4.30 4.31 -10.69
N LEU A 24 -5.39 3.75 -11.23
CA LEU A 24 -6.33 4.51 -12.08
C LEU A 24 -6.96 5.68 -11.33
N LEU A 25 -7.46 5.45 -10.12
CA LEU A 25 -7.99 6.54 -9.28
C LEU A 25 -6.92 7.59 -8.97
N ALA A 26 -5.69 7.19 -8.66
CA ALA A 26 -4.59 8.11 -8.41
C ALA A 26 -4.31 9.00 -9.62
N THR A 27 -4.29 8.42 -10.81
CA THR A 27 -4.10 9.15 -12.07
C THR A 27 -5.23 10.14 -12.32
N TRP A 28 -6.48 9.74 -12.11
CA TRP A 28 -7.65 10.64 -12.31
C TRP A 28 -7.70 11.76 -11.26
N ILE A 29 -7.27 11.51 -10.02
CA ILE A 29 -7.08 12.57 -9.01
C ILE A 29 -6.06 13.60 -9.52
N CYS A 30 -4.92 13.14 -10.06
CA CYS A 30 -3.90 14.03 -10.60
C CYS A 30 -4.40 14.86 -11.79
N GLU A 31 -5.17 14.25 -12.70
CA GLU A 31 -5.78 14.94 -13.84
C GLU A 31 -6.74 16.03 -13.37
N ALA A 32 -7.65 15.71 -12.46
CA ALA A 32 -8.65 16.66 -11.94
C ALA A 32 -8.00 17.79 -11.10
N ALA A 33 -6.93 17.49 -10.37
CA ALA A 33 -6.16 18.48 -9.61
C ALA A 33 -5.24 19.35 -10.51
N GLY A 34 -5.10 19.02 -11.79
CA GLY A 34 -4.27 19.78 -12.74
C GLY A 34 -2.77 19.65 -12.49
N PHE A 35 -2.31 18.53 -11.92
CA PHE A 35 -0.90 18.28 -11.69
C PHE A 35 -0.13 18.06 -12.99
N ASP A 36 1.15 18.43 -13.00
CA ASP A 36 2.04 18.28 -14.13
C ASP A 36 2.38 16.79 -14.44
N GLU A 37 3.03 16.58 -15.57
CA GLU A 37 3.34 15.25 -16.07
C GLU A 37 4.36 14.51 -15.19
N GLU A 38 5.36 15.22 -14.66
CA GLU A 38 6.41 14.67 -13.80
C GLU A 38 5.83 14.09 -12.50
N LEU A 39 4.92 14.83 -11.87
CA LEU A 39 4.21 14.34 -10.69
C LEU A 39 3.28 13.17 -11.02
N ARG A 40 2.56 13.22 -12.15
CA ARG A 40 1.68 12.13 -12.60
C ARG A 40 2.45 10.84 -12.86
N GLU A 41 3.63 10.93 -13.48
CA GLU A 41 4.54 9.80 -13.65
C GLU A 41 4.94 9.21 -12.29
N THR A 42 5.41 10.05 -11.36
CA THR A 42 5.78 9.61 -10.00
C THR A 42 4.60 8.93 -9.30
N VAL A 43 3.39 9.51 -9.35
CA VAL A 43 2.19 8.94 -8.75
C VAL A 43 1.84 7.57 -9.36
N TYR A 44 1.93 7.42 -10.68
CA TYR A 44 1.67 6.16 -11.37
C TYR A 44 2.56 5.03 -10.84
N TRP A 45 3.87 5.28 -10.75
CA TRP A 45 4.80 4.28 -10.26
C TRP A 45 4.65 4.01 -8.76
N VAL A 46 4.47 5.04 -7.96
CA VAL A 46 4.26 4.90 -6.50
C VAL A 46 2.97 4.12 -6.22
N ALA A 47 1.90 4.35 -6.98
CA ALA A 47 0.66 3.61 -6.85
C ALA A 47 0.82 2.11 -7.13
N LEU A 48 1.59 1.72 -8.16
CA LEU A 48 1.84 0.32 -8.49
C LEU A 48 2.81 -0.38 -7.53
N LEU A 49 3.65 0.36 -6.81
CA LEU A 49 4.74 -0.17 -5.97
C LEU A 49 4.51 0.02 -4.47
N ARG A 50 3.36 0.57 -4.06
CA ARG A 50 3.09 1.00 -2.69
C ARG A 50 3.48 -0.04 -1.62
N TYR A 51 3.19 -1.30 -1.86
CA TYR A 51 3.40 -2.37 -0.89
C TYR A 51 4.55 -3.32 -1.23
N VAL A 52 5.43 -2.92 -2.16
CA VAL A 52 6.54 -3.78 -2.63
C VAL A 52 7.50 -4.20 -1.52
N GLY A 53 7.66 -3.41 -0.47
CA GLY A 53 8.50 -3.75 0.68
C GLY A 53 7.79 -4.51 1.80
N CYS A 54 6.46 -4.59 1.76
CA CYS A 54 5.69 -5.09 2.90
C CYS A 54 5.71 -6.62 3.08
N THR A 55 6.19 -7.37 2.09
CA THR A 55 6.42 -8.81 2.25
C THR A 55 7.63 -9.11 3.14
N GLY A 56 8.56 -8.15 3.28
CA GLY A 56 9.79 -8.31 4.04
C GLY A 56 9.61 -8.55 5.55
N HIS A 57 8.42 -8.26 6.09
CA HIS A 57 8.08 -8.50 7.50
C HIS A 57 6.83 -9.41 7.67
N ALA A 58 6.47 -10.16 6.63
CA ALA A 58 5.31 -11.05 6.68
C ALA A 58 5.45 -12.14 7.74
N HIS A 59 6.67 -12.67 7.93
CA HIS A 59 6.95 -13.68 8.94
C HIS A 59 6.77 -13.15 10.37
N GLU A 60 7.23 -11.95 10.66
CA GLU A 60 7.10 -11.30 11.96
C GLU A 60 5.62 -11.05 12.29
N VAL A 61 4.85 -10.57 11.30
CA VAL A 61 3.39 -10.41 11.46
C VAL A 61 2.72 -11.75 11.71
N ALA A 62 3.07 -12.80 10.95
CA ALA A 62 2.52 -14.15 11.15
C ALA A 62 2.89 -14.73 12.52
N THR A 63 4.06 -14.43 13.05
CA THR A 63 4.49 -14.90 14.39
C THR A 63 3.62 -14.31 15.50
N VAL A 64 3.14 -13.06 15.33
CA VAL A 64 2.30 -12.39 16.34
C VAL A 64 0.82 -12.70 16.15
N PHE A 65 0.34 -12.74 14.91
CA PHE A 65 -1.08 -12.81 14.59
C PHE A 65 -1.53 -14.14 13.97
N GLY A 66 -0.63 -15.05 13.64
CA GLY A 66 -0.92 -16.32 12.99
C GLY A 66 -1.15 -16.18 11.49
N ASP A 67 -2.27 -15.60 11.06
CA ASP A 67 -2.59 -15.34 9.65
C ASP A 67 -2.33 -13.88 9.29
N GLU A 68 -1.16 -13.63 8.69
CA GLU A 68 -0.73 -12.26 8.32
C GLU A 68 -1.55 -11.67 7.17
N ILE A 69 -2.10 -12.51 6.29
CA ILE A 69 -2.96 -12.07 5.19
C ILE A 69 -4.31 -11.62 5.75
N ALA A 70 -4.90 -12.41 6.65
CA ALA A 70 -6.20 -12.09 7.24
C ALA A 70 -6.17 -10.78 8.04
N ILE A 71 -5.15 -10.57 8.90
CA ILE A 71 -5.04 -9.32 9.66
C ILE A 71 -4.84 -8.11 8.74
N ARG A 72 -4.03 -8.22 7.68
CA ARG A 72 -3.83 -7.15 6.70
C ARG A 72 -5.11 -6.81 5.96
N ALA A 73 -5.84 -7.82 5.49
CA ALA A 73 -7.13 -7.63 4.82
C ALA A 73 -8.17 -6.96 5.74
N GLN A 74 -8.19 -7.34 7.02
CA GLN A 74 -9.12 -6.77 8.00
C GLN A 74 -8.78 -5.31 8.34
N THR A 75 -7.50 -4.95 8.41
CA THR A 75 -7.07 -3.59 8.78
C THR A 75 -7.04 -2.61 7.61
N LEU A 76 -7.29 -3.06 6.38
CA LEU A 76 -7.14 -2.27 5.17
C LEU A 76 -8.03 -1.01 5.12
N VAL A 77 -9.24 -1.08 5.66
CA VAL A 77 -10.26 -0.01 5.59
C VAL A 77 -10.35 0.83 6.86
N HIS A 78 -9.52 0.54 7.86
CA HIS A 78 -9.48 1.30 9.09
C HIS A 78 -8.99 2.73 8.86
N ASP A 79 -9.41 3.65 9.71
CA ASP A 79 -8.79 4.96 9.76
C ASP A 79 -7.40 4.85 10.41
N ALA A 80 -6.38 4.69 9.57
CA ALA A 80 -5.01 4.54 10.03
C ALA A 80 -4.47 5.80 10.76
N ALA A 81 -5.14 6.94 10.64
CA ALA A 81 -4.84 8.15 11.42
C ALA A 81 -5.51 8.15 12.81
N ASN A 82 -6.34 7.13 13.10
CA ASN A 82 -7.00 6.93 14.39
C ASN A 82 -6.39 5.71 15.13
N PRO A 83 -5.35 5.90 15.96
CA PRO A 83 -4.68 4.78 16.63
C PRO A 83 -5.61 3.97 17.54
N ALA A 84 -6.67 4.58 18.08
CA ALA A 84 -7.63 3.89 18.96
C ALA A 84 -8.48 2.89 18.16
N GLU A 85 -8.87 3.23 16.93
CA GLU A 85 -9.60 2.33 16.04
C GLU A 85 -8.73 1.15 15.63
N VAL A 86 -7.52 1.42 15.13
CA VAL A 86 -6.56 0.38 14.74
C VAL A 86 -6.28 -0.56 15.91
N MET A 87 -6.00 -0.01 17.10
CA MET A 87 -5.70 -0.83 18.28
C MET A 87 -6.88 -1.69 18.71
N ARG A 88 -8.10 -1.15 18.70
CA ARG A 88 -9.31 -1.90 19.03
C ARG A 88 -9.44 -3.15 18.16
N ASP A 89 -9.23 -2.99 16.86
CA ASP A 89 -9.50 -4.06 15.91
C ASP A 89 -8.35 -5.06 15.84
N VAL A 90 -7.10 -4.60 16.01
CA VAL A 90 -5.94 -5.47 16.23
C VAL A 90 -6.12 -6.34 17.48
N MET A 91 -6.59 -5.74 18.61
CA MET A 91 -6.88 -6.46 19.84
C MET A 91 -7.99 -7.48 19.65
N ALA A 92 -9.08 -7.09 18.98
CA ALA A 92 -10.20 -8.00 18.71
C ALA A 92 -9.75 -9.22 17.90
N TYR A 93 -8.90 -9.00 16.87
CA TYR A 93 -8.33 -10.07 16.08
C TYR A 93 -7.39 -10.96 16.88
N ALA A 94 -6.41 -10.38 17.57
CA ALA A 94 -5.40 -11.11 18.31
C ALA A 94 -5.96 -11.94 19.48
N THR A 95 -7.08 -11.52 20.07
CA THR A 95 -7.71 -12.21 21.20
C THR A 95 -8.83 -13.18 20.80
N ALA A 96 -9.16 -13.27 19.51
CA ALA A 96 -10.22 -14.16 19.03
C ALA A 96 -9.88 -15.63 19.32
N GLY A 97 -10.86 -16.35 19.91
CA GLY A 97 -10.71 -17.80 20.22
C GLY A 97 -9.90 -18.13 21.47
N HIS A 98 -9.31 -17.15 22.16
CA HIS A 98 -8.53 -17.34 23.38
C HIS A 98 -9.38 -17.31 24.65
N THR A 99 -8.91 -17.97 25.71
CA THR A 99 -9.52 -17.91 27.06
C THR A 99 -9.35 -16.52 27.68
N ALA A 100 -10.04 -16.22 28.78
CA ALA A 100 -9.94 -14.91 29.42
C ALA A 100 -8.50 -14.62 29.93
N GLU A 101 -7.83 -15.61 30.49
CA GLU A 101 -6.44 -15.47 31.00
C GLU A 101 -5.46 -15.20 29.84
N GLU A 102 -5.57 -15.96 28.75
CA GLU A 102 -4.73 -15.76 27.54
C GLU A 102 -4.98 -14.39 26.91
N ARG A 103 -6.24 -13.92 26.85
CA ARG A 103 -6.56 -12.58 26.36
C ARG A 103 -5.89 -11.48 27.15
N ASP A 104 -5.92 -11.56 28.49
CA ASP A 104 -5.28 -10.57 29.35
C ASP A 104 -3.76 -10.52 29.13
N GLU A 105 -3.13 -11.66 28.88
CA GLU A 105 -1.70 -11.75 28.57
C GLU A 105 -1.38 -11.15 27.19
N ILE A 106 -2.15 -11.50 26.14
CA ILE A 106 -2.03 -10.97 24.79
C ILE A 106 -2.21 -9.44 24.79
N VAL A 107 -3.25 -8.95 25.45
CA VAL A 107 -3.53 -7.49 25.54
C VAL A 107 -2.35 -6.75 26.17
N ARG A 108 -1.81 -7.29 27.28
CA ARG A 108 -0.66 -6.70 27.97
C ARG A 108 0.57 -6.67 27.08
N MET A 109 0.89 -7.78 26.44
CA MET A 109 2.03 -7.89 25.50
C MET A 109 1.91 -6.86 24.37
N ILE A 110 0.74 -6.79 23.72
CA ILE A 110 0.53 -5.83 22.63
C ILE A 110 0.66 -4.39 23.13
N GLN A 111 0.06 -4.04 24.28
CA GLN A 111 0.16 -2.69 24.83
C GLN A 111 1.60 -2.28 25.16
N GLU A 112 2.43 -3.21 25.61
CA GLU A 112 3.84 -2.97 25.95
C GLU A 112 4.72 -2.83 24.70
N THR A 113 4.42 -3.57 23.62
CA THR A 113 5.35 -3.71 22.49
C THR A 113 4.87 -3.09 21.17
N ALA A 114 3.57 -2.77 21.04
CA ALA A 114 2.96 -2.40 19.76
C ALA A 114 3.68 -1.23 19.05
N ARG A 115 4.11 -0.22 19.80
CA ARG A 115 4.78 0.96 19.20
C ARG A 115 6.14 0.61 18.63
N GLU A 116 6.97 -0.09 19.38
CA GLU A 116 8.31 -0.50 18.95
C GLU A 116 8.21 -1.47 17.77
N TRP A 117 7.26 -2.39 17.86
CA TRP A 117 6.97 -3.34 16.81
C TRP A 117 6.50 -2.65 15.52
N ALA A 118 5.59 -1.66 15.61
CA ALA A 118 5.12 -0.90 14.46
C ALA A 118 6.27 -0.11 13.81
N VAL A 119 7.06 0.62 14.58
CA VAL A 119 8.22 1.37 14.07
C VAL A 119 9.20 0.42 13.36
N TYR A 120 9.55 -0.71 13.99
CA TYR A 120 10.47 -1.68 13.40
C TYR A 120 9.94 -2.23 12.06
N ASN A 121 8.70 -2.73 12.03
CA ASN A 121 8.14 -3.36 10.84
C ASN A 121 7.94 -2.37 9.69
N PHE A 122 7.41 -1.18 9.96
CA PHE A 122 7.21 -0.17 8.92
C PHE A 122 8.53 0.39 8.40
N SER A 123 9.54 0.60 9.26
CA SER A 123 10.88 1.00 8.81
C SER A 123 11.50 -0.07 7.92
N SER A 124 11.47 -1.34 8.35
CA SER A 124 11.99 -2.46 7.57
C SER A 124 11.30 -2.59 6.22
N GLY A 125 9.96 -2.46 6.18
CA GLY A 125 9.21 -2.45 4.93
C GLY A 125 9.63 -1.32 3.99
N CYS A 126 9.85 -0.11 4.50
CA CYS A 126 10.33 1.01 3.69
C CYS A 126 11.76 0.79 3.17
N GLU A 127 12.66 0.21 3.97
CA GLU A 127 14.02 -0.14 3.55
C GLU A 127 14.03 -1.20 2.44
N VAL A 128 13.21 -2.24 2.59
CA VAL A 128 13.03 -3.27 1.57
C VAL A 128 12.44 -2.68 0.28
N ALA A 129 11.45 -1.80 0.39
CA ALA A 129 10.89 -1.11 -0.78
C ALA A 129 11.97 -0.30 -1.51
N ASP A 130 12.76 0.51 -0.79
CA ASP A 130 13.83 1.31 -1.36
C ASP A 130 14.87 0.43 -2.10
N MET A 131 15.28 -0.68 -1.49
CA MET A 131 16.24 -1.62 -2.08
C MET A 131 15.70 -2.29 -3.35
N LEU A 132 14.44 -2.73 -3.37
CA LEU A 132 13.84 -3.39 -4.54
C LEU A 132 13.64 -2.40 -5.68
N VAL A 133 13.16 -1.19 -5.37
CA VAL A 133 12.85 -0.14 -6.34
C VAL A 133 14.13 0.47 -6.92
N GLU A 134 15.21 0.58 -6.14
CA GLU A 134 16.55 0.95 -6.63
C GLU A 134 17.07 -0.05 -7.67
N ARG A 135 16.93 -1.35 -7.43
CA ARG A 135 17.33 -2.40 -8.37
C ARG A 135 16.48 -2.42 -9.64
N LEU A 136 15.27 -1.90 -9.60
CA LEU A 136 14.42 -1.66 -10.76
C LEU A 136 14.76 -0.34 -11.49
N ASP A 137 15.77 0.39 -11.00
CA ASP A 137 16.28 1.65 -11.56
C ASP A 137 15.22 2.79 -11.59
N PHE A 138 14.39 2.85 -10.55
CA PHE A 138 13.51 4.00 -10.34
C PHE A 138 14.25 5.19 -9.72
N GLY A 139 13.86 6.38 -10.15
CA GLY A 139 14.44 7.64 -9.69
C GLY A 139 14.17 7.95 -8.21
N PRO A 140 14.85 9.01 -7.70
CA PRO A 140 14.76 9.38 -6.29
C PRO A 140 13.35 9.74 -5.84
N ASP A 141 12.51 10.32 -6.70
CA ASP A 141 11.18 10.81 -6.34
C ASP A 141 10.23 9.64 -5.98
N VAL A 142 10.27 8.55 -6.75
CA VAL A 142 9.52 7.32 -6.45
C VAL A 142 10.05 6.69 -5.17
N ARG A 143 11.37 6.59 -5.02
CA ARG A 143 12.03 6.01 -3.84
C ARG A 143 11.71 6.81 -2.57
N GLU A 144 11.79 8.14 -2.65
CA GLU A 144 11.44 9.01 -1.53
C GLU A 144 9.97 8.86 -1.15
N ALA A 145 9.05 8.91 -2.11
CA ALA A 145 7.63 8.79 -1.83
C ALA A 145 7.29 7.48 -1.11
N LEU A 146 7.87 6.35 -1.51
CA LEU A 146 7.61 5.04 -0.90
C LEU A 146 8.03 4.94 0.57
N ARG A 147 8.97 5.76 1.04
CA ARG A 147 9.35 5.83 2.46
C ARG A 147 8.22 6.36 3.36
N PHE A 148 7.22 7.02 2.76
CA PHE A 148 6.07 7.61 3.46
C PHE A 148 4.80 6.77 3.35
N THR A 149 4.88 5.52 2.91
CA THR A 149 3.74 4.62 2.68
C THR A 149 2.78 4.53 3.87
N PHE A 150 3.29 4.55 5.09
CA PHE A 150 2.50 4.42 6.31
C PHE A 150 2.34 5.72 7.09
N GLU A 151 2.82 6.85 6.57
CA GLU A 151 2.58 8.16 7.15
C GLU A 151 1.13 8.60 6.91
N ARG A 152 0.64 9.55 7.72
CA ARG A 152 -0.72 10.10 7.59
C ARG A 152 -0.70 11.61 7.77
N TRP A 153 -1.63 12.30 7.13
CA TRP A 153 -1.67 13.75 7.07
C TRP A 153 -1.55 14.44 8.43
N ASN A 154 -2.19 13.89 9.47
CA ASN A 154 -2.15 14.46 10.83
C ASN A 154 -0.87 14.11 11.63
N GLY A 155 0.05 13.30 11.09
CA GLY A 155 1.27 12.85 11.75
C GLY A 155 1.10 11.63 12.67
N ASN A 156 -0.05 10.96 12.65
CA ASN A 156 -0.27 9.73 13.40
C ASN A 156 0.21 8.46 12.65
N GLY A 157 0.84 8.64 11.50
CA GLY A 157 1.47 7.56 10.74
C GLY A 157 2.83 7.13 11.29
N TYR A 158 3.50 6.23 10.56
CA TYR A 158 4.78 5.62 10.91
C TYR A 158 5.72 5.62 9.68
N PRO A 159 7.05 5.53 9.86
CA PRO A 159 7.78 5.47 11.13
C PRO A 159 8.17 6.86 11.67
N ALA A 160 8.21 7.90 10.82
CA ALA A 160 8.78 9.21 11.13
C ALA A 160 7.76 10.19 11.73
N HIS A 161 6.48 9.86 11.74
CA HIS A 161 5.39 10.76 12.13
C HIS A 161 5.36 12.04 11.29
N ALA A 162 5.67 11.93 10.00
CA ALA A 162 5.62 13.04 9.07
C ALA A 162 4.19 13.57 8.95
N LYS A 163 4.05 14.90 8.85
CA LYS A 163 2.76 15.56 8.90
C LYS A 163 2.58 16.53 7.73
N GLY A 164 1.36 16.55 7.18
CA GLY A 164 0.97 17.53 6.18
C GLY A 164 1.87 17.48 4.95
N GLU A 165 2.37 18.62 4.52
CA GLU A 165 3.20 18.76 3.33
C GLU A 165 4.61 18.16 3.46
N ALA A 166 5.02 17.71 4.65
CA ALA A 166 6.25 16.92 4.81
C ALA A 166 6.13 15.53 4.17
N ILE A 167 4.90 15.07 3.88
CA ILE A 167 4.66 13.85 3.11
C ILE A 167 4.68 14.23 1.62
N PRO A 168 5.49 13.57 0.76
CA PRO A 168 5.53 13.84 -0.66
C PRO A 168 4.14 13.81 -1.31
N LEU A 169 3.84 14.77 -2.19
CA LEU A 169 2.51 14.90 -2.80
C LEU A 169 2.08 13.63 -3.52
N ALA A 170 3.00 12.94 -4.20
CA ALA A 170 2.72 11.67 -4.85
C ALA A 170 2.17 10.63 -3.86
N MET A 171 2.75 10.50 -2.66
CA MET A 171 2.27 9.56 -1.65
C MET A 171 0.94 9.99 -1.05
N ARG A 172 0.70 11.32 -0.88
CA ARG A 172 -0.62 11.81 -0.41
C ARG A 172 -1.75 11.43 -1.37
N VAL A 173 -1.52 11.51 -2.69
CA VAL A 173 -2.47 11.05 -3.72
C VAL A 173 -2.69 9.55 -3.59
N VAL A 174 -1.61 8.77 -3.45
CA VAL A 174 -1.68 7.30 -3.36
C VAL A 174 -2.36 6.83 -2.07
N HIS A 175 -2.17 7.53 -0.94
CA HIS A 175 -2.93 7.23 0.29
C HIS A 175 -4.43 7.32 0.06
N LEU A 176 -4.89 8.43 -0.52
CA LEU A 176 -6.32 8.65 -0.77
C LEU A 176 -6.87 7.63 -1.78
N SER A 177 -6.23 7.51 -2.94
CA SER A 177 -6.74 6.65 -4.03
C SER A 177 -6.88 5.19 -3.61
N HIS A 178 -5.89 4.66 -2.91
CA HIS A 178 -5.90 3.29 -2.43
C HIS A 178 -6.99 3.03 -1.40
N ASP A 179 -7.09 3.88 -0.38
CA ASP A 179 -8.08 3.70 0.69
C ASP A 179 -9.50 3.88 0.14
N MET A 180 -9.71 4.80 -0.80
CA MET A 180 -11.01 5.01 -1.45
C MET A 180 -11.38 3.84 -2.36
N GLU A 181 -10.44 3.26 -3.12
CA GLU A 181 -10.69 2.03 -3.88
C GLU A 181 -11.13 0.90 -2.95
N ALA A 182 -10.40 0.66 -1.88
CA ALA A 182 -10.67 -0.42 -0.95
C ALA A 182 -12.05 -0.26 -0.27
N ILE A 183 -12.37 0.93 0.22
CA ILE A 183 -13.66 1.22 0.87
C ILE A 183 -14.80 1.13 -0.14
N GLY A 184 -14.64 1.72 -1.33
CA GLY A 184 -15.65 1.71 -2.39
C GLY A 184 -15.98 0.30 -2.86
N ARG A 185 -14.97 -0.55 -3.00
CA ARG A 185 -15.10 -1.96 -3.41
C ARG A 185 -15.69 -2.84 -2.31
N LEU A 186 -15.28 -2.67 -1.05
CA LEU A 186 -15.72 -3.51 0.06
C LEU A 186 -17.11 -3.12 0.59
N PHE A 187 -17.49 -1.86 0.48
CA PHE A 187 -18.77 -1.36 0.97
C PHE A 187 -19.61 -0.76 -0.17
N SER A 188 -19.31 0.49 -0.55
CA SER A 188 -19.93 1.15 -1.70
C SER A 188 -19.19 2.45 -2.07
N PRO A 189 -19.38 3.01 -3.27
CA PRO A 189 -18.90 4.34 -3.63
C PRO A 189 -19.32 5.44 -2.64
N ASP A 190 -20.54 5.40 -2.12
CA ASP A 190 -21.02 6.38 -1.14
C ASP A 190 -20.24 6.30 0.17
N HIS A 191 -19.91 5.09 0.64
CA HIS A 191 -19.06 4.91 1.83
C HIS A 191 -17.65 5.47 1.62
N ALA A 192 -17.08 5.35 0.43
CA ALA A 192 -15.79 5.95 0.12
C ALA A 192 -15.86 7.49 0.15
N LEU A 193 -16.93 8.09 -0.41
CA LEU A 193 -17.14 9.53 -0.34
C LEU A 193 -17.33 10.03 1.10
N ASP A 194 -18.07 9.29 1.92
CA ASP A 194 -18.26 9.63 3.32
C ASP A 194 -16.93 9.49 4.09
N ALA A 195 -16.17 8.43 3.86
CA ALA A 195 -14.84 8.29 4.46
C ALA A 195 -13.87 9.41 4.04
N ALA A 196 -13.93 9.87 2.79
CA ALA A 196 -13.13 11.01 2.33
C ALA A 196 -13.52 12.29 3.07
N ARG A 197 -14.83 12.53 3.33
CA ARG A 197 -15.31 13.68 4.11
C ARG A 197 -14.90 13.60 5.56
N ASP A 198 -15.12 12.47 6.21
CA ASP A 198 -14.92 12.26 7.64
C ASP A 198 -13.43 12.29 8.01
N ARG A 199 -12.56 11.78 7.12
CA ARG A 199 -11.11 11.68 7.31
C ARG A 199 -10.33 12.82 6.67
N ARG A 200 -11.01 13.80 6.09
CA ARG A 200 -10.43 15.04 5.55
C ARG A 200 -9.64 15.77 6.64
N ASP A 201 -8.43 16.23 6.31
CA ASP A 201 -7.51 16.92 7.25
C ASP A 201 -7.03 16.06 8.44
N ALA A 202 -7.44 14.81 8.51
CA ALA A 202 -6.94 13.83 9.48
C ALA A 202 -6.02 12.79 8.79
N THR A 203 -6.62 11.92 8.01
CA THR A 203 -5.88 10.89 7.26
C THR A 203 -5.39 11.41 5.94
N TYR A 204 -6.19 12.26 5.26
CA TYR A 204 -5.95 12.73 3.91
C TYR A 204 -5.68 14.22 3.83
N ASP A 205 -4.88 14.59 2.83
CA ASP A 205 -4.71 15.97 2.39
C ASP A 205 -6.09 16.56 2.06
N PRO A 206 -6.48 17.70 2.69
CA PRO A 206 -7.81 18.26 2.51
C PRO A 206 -8.11 18.69 1.07
N GLY A 207 -7.10 19.18 0.33
CA GLY A 207 -7.28 19.57 -1.06
C GLY A 207 -7.53 18.37 -1.97
N LEU A 208 -6.82 17.26 -1.76
CA LEU A 208 -7.02 16.03 -2.50
C LEU A 208 -8.37 15.37 -2.15
N ALA A 209 -8.75 15.39 -0.86
CA ALA A 209 -10.04 14.89 -0.42
C ALA A 209 -11.20 15.67 -1.07
N ASP A 210 -11.09 16.99 -1.20
CA ASP A 210 -12.09 17.83 -1.87
C ASP A 210 -12.24 17.45 -3.36
N VAL A 211 -11.13 17.24 -4.07
CA VAL A 211 -11.13 16.76 -5.47
C VAL A 211 -11.81 15.39 -5.58
N PHE A 212 -11.51 14.46 -4.66
CA PHE A 212 -12.14 13.14 -4.68
C PHE A 212 -13.64 13.21 -4.39
N ILE A 213 -14.06 14.02 -3.43
CA ILE A 213 -15.49 14.20 -3.08
C ILE A 213 -16.29 14.76 -4.27
N GLU A 214 -15.68 15.65 -5.06
CA GLU A 214 -16.33 16.23 -6.24
C GLU A 214 -16.50 15.22 -7.37
N HIS A 215 -15.51 14.37 -7.63
CA HIS A 215 -15.46 13.54 -8.84
C HIS A 215 -15.66 12.04 -8.59
N GLY A 216 -15.54 11.57 -7.36
CA GLY A 216 -15.42 10.14 -7.01
C GLY A 216 -16.58 9.27 -7.49
N THR A 217 -17.82 9.76 -7.46
CA THR A 217 -18.98 8.99 -7.99
C THR A 217 -18.75 8.61 -9.45
N GLY A 218 -18.41 9.57 -10.30
CA GLY A 218 -18.17 9.32 -11.73
C GLY A 218 -16.93 8.43 -11.97
N TRP A 219 -15.93 8.48 -11.08
CA TRP A 219 -14.76 7.61 -11.17
C TRP A 219 -15.09 6.17 -10.81
N PHE A 220 -15.94 5.91 -9.82
CA PHE A 220 -16.41 4.56 -9.54
C PHE A 220 -17.27 3.98 -10.66
N ASP A 221 -18.14 4.80 -11.28
CA ASP A 221 -18.89 4.39 -12.46
C ASP A 221 -17.93 3.98 -13.60
N ARG A 222 -16.92 4.82 -13.86
CA ARG A 222 -15.88 4.52 -14.85
C ARG A 222 -15.09 3.24 -14.51
N LEU A 223 -14.71 3.02 -13.24
CA LEU A 223 -14.02 1.80 -12.79
C LEU A 223 -14.87 0.53 -12.99
N ALA A 224 -16.18 0.63 -12.99
CA ALA A 224 -17.08 -0.49 -13.22
C ALA A 224 -17.17 -0.90 -14.70
N GLU A 225 -16.77 -0.02 -15.63
CA GLU A 225 -16.91 -0.23 -17.07
C GLU A 225 -15.61 -0.59 -17.79
N ILE A 226 -14.44 -0.46 -17.12
CA ILE A 226 -13.14 -0.63 -17.76
C ILE A 226 -12.46 -1.92 -17.30
N GLU A 227 -11.55 -2.43 -18.15
CA GLU A 227 -10.61 -3.50 -17.81
C GLU A 227 -9.36 -2.86 -17.18
N PRO A 228 -9.11 -3.01 -15.86
CA PRO A 228 -8.06 -2.28 -15.16
C PRO A 228 -6.65 -2.54 -15.71
N TRP A 229 -6.37 -3.78 -16.12
CA TRP A 229 -5.08 -4.15 -16.70
C TRP A 229 -4.76 -3.36 -17.96
N ASP A 230 -5.68 -3.38 -18.94
CA ASP A 230 -5.47 -2.69 -20.20
C ASP A 230 -5.42 -1.17 -20.01
N ALA A 231 -6.27 -0.65 -19.12
CA ALA A 231 -6.32 0.78 -18.82
C ALA A 231 -5.04 1.29 -18.16
N VAL A 232 -4.46 0.55 -17.21
CA VAL A 232 -3.19 0.91 -16.56
C VAL A 232 -2.04 0.87 -17.57
N LEU A 233 -1.95 -0.17 -18.42
CA LEU A 233 -0.91 -0.24 -19.44
C LEU A 233 -1.00 0.92 -20.46
N ALA A 234 -2.22 1.35 -20.80
CA ALA A 234 -2.45 2.50 -21.69
C ALA A 234 -2.04 3.85 -21.06
N LEU A 235 -1.93 3.93 -19.74
CA LEU A 235 -1.51 5.12 -18.99
C LEU A 235 -0.03 5.09 -18.60
N GLU A 236 0.72 4.05 -19.00
CA GLU A 236 2.15 3.98 -18.71
C GLU A 236 2.87 5.24 -19.22
N PRO A 237 3.65 5.93 -18.37
CA PRO A 237 4.38 7.14 -18.76
C PRO A 237 5.35 6.91 -19.93
N GLU A 238 5.43 7.86 -20.83
CA GLU A 238 6.40 7.87 -21.94
C GLU A 238 7.73 8.52 -21.52
N PRO A 239 8.88 8.06 -22.00
CA PRO A 239 9.06 6.95 -22.95
C PRO A 239 8.96 5.58 -22.27
N HIS A 240 8.25 4.64 -22.88
CA HIS A 240 8.16 3.28 -22.34
C HIS A 240 9.52 2.62 -22.24
N ARG A 241 9.87 2.14 -21.07
CA ARG A 241 11.14 1.43 -20.84
C ARG A 241 11.04 -0.03 -21.26
N MET A 242 11.73 -0.38 -22.33
CA MET A 242 11.80 -1.75 -22.83
C MET A 242 13.02 -2.47 -22.26
N LEU A 243 12.79 -3.48 -21.42
CA LEU A 243 13.85 -4.30 -20.82
C LEU A 243 14.20 -5.47 -21.74
N ALA A 244 15.50 -5.76 -21.90
CA ALA A 244 15.99 -6.89 -22.67
C ALA A 244 17.30 -7.46 -22.11
N GLY A 245 17.56 -8.74 -22.34
CA GLY A 245 18.79 -9.42 -21.87
C GLY A 245 18.98 -9.29 -20.35
N ALA A 246 20.15 -8.85 -19.92
CA ALA A 246 20.50 -8.76 -18.50
C ALA A 246 19.57 -7.83 -17.70
N GLU A 247 19.09 -6.74 -18.27
CA GLU A 247 18.13 -5.83 -17.57
C GLU A 247 16.80 -6.53 -17.28
N LEU A 248 16.30 -7.35 -18.21
CA LEU A 248 15.11 -8.15 -17.99
C LEU A 248 15.34 -9.22 -16.91
N ASP A 249 16.49 -9.90 -16.95
CA ASP A 249 16.86 -10.91 -15.95
C ASP A 249 16.96 -10.28 -14.55
N ASP A 250 17.53 -9.09 -14.44
CA ASP A 250 17.62 -8.34 -13.17
C ASP A 250 16.22 -7.96 -12.65
N ALA A 251 15.33 -7.47 -13.51
CA ALA A 251 13.95 -7.13 -13.13
C ALA A 251 13.16 -8.37 -12.69
N LEU A 252 13.29 -9.50 -13.41
CA LEU A 252 12.66 -10.77 -13.02
C LEU A 252 13.22 -11.30 -11.70
N THR A 253 14.51 -11.07 -11.45
CA THR A 253 15.15 -11.42 -10.18
C THR A 253 14.58 -10.60 -9.01
N VAL A 254 14.25 -9.32 -9.22
CA VAL A 254 13.56 -8.51 -8.20
C VAL A 254 12.18 -9.05 -7.90
N VAL A 255 11.42 -9.49 -8.91
CA VAL A 255 10.11 -10.14 -8.70
C VAL A 255 10.26 -11.45 -7.90
N ALA A 256 11.27 -12.25 -8.22
CA ALA A 256 11.57 -13.48 -7.48
C ALA A 256 11.92 -13.20 -6.01
N ASP A 257 12.76 -12.20 -5.75
CA ASP A 257 13.13 -11.78 -4.40
C ASP A 257 11.94 -11.24 -3.61
N PHE A 258 11.06 -10.45 -4.24
CA PHE A 258 9.82 -9.98 -3.62
C PHE A 258 8.96 -11.15 -3.10
N ILE A 259 8.85 -12.21 -3.89
CA ILE A 259 8.07 -13.41 -3.50
C ILE A 259 8.77 -14.16 -2.36
N ASP A 260 10.09 -14.35 -2.46
CA ASP A 260 10.88 -15.09 -1.47
C ASP A 260 10.94 -14.39 -0.10
N LEU A 261 10.86 -13.04 -0.08
CA LEU A 261 10.87 -12.24 1.16
C LEU A 261 9.69 -12.55 2.10
N LYS A 262 8.62 -13.16 1.58
CA LYS A 262 7.47 -13.53 2.41
C LYS A 262 7.80 -14.56 3.50
N SER A 263 8.89 -15.31 3.34
CA SER A 263 9.34 -16.29 4.32
C SER A 263 10.86 -16.36 4.40
N PRO A 264 11.45 -16.29 5.60
CA PRO A 264 12.93 -16.38 5.77
C PRO A 264 13.50 -17.71 5.26
N TYR A 265 12.67 -18.74 5.12
CA TYR A 265 13.08 -20.05 4.62
C TYR A 265 13.15 -20.11 3.08
N MET A 266 12.59 -19.11 2.39
CA MET A 266 12.48 -19.08 0.93
C MET A 266 13.59 -18.28 0.26
N GLY A 267 14.50 -17.66 1.00
CA GLY A 267 15.57 -16.83 0.44
C GLY A 267 16.32 -17.49 -0.72
N GLY A 268 16.20 -16.91 -1.93
CA GLY A 268 16.78 -17.41 -3.18
C GLY A 268 16.12 -18.69 -3.74
N HIS A 269 14.97 -19.12 -3.19
CA HIS A 269 14.26 -20.31 -3.67
C HIS A 269 13.79 -20.14 -5.12
N SER A 270 13.11 -19.04 -5.41
CA SER A 270 12.56 -18.76 -6.74
C SER A 270 13.65 -18.68 -7.81
N ARG A 271 14.81 -18.10 -7.49
CA ARG A 271 15.97 -18.08 -8.41
C ARG A 271 16.49 -19.48 -8.70
N ARG A 272 16.67 -20.32 -7.66
CA ARG A 272 17.12 -21.71 -7.83
C ARG A 272 16.13 -22.54 -8.64
N CYS A 273 14.84 -22.30 -8.50
CA CYS A 273 13.83 -22.97 -9.33
C CYS A 273 13.95 -22.61 -10.80
N ALA A 274 14.32 -21.37 -11.13
CA ALA A 274 14.50 -20.93 -12.51
C ALA A 274 15.77 -21.50 -13.17
N GLU A 275 16.75 -21.95 -12.38
CA GLU A 275 18.01 -22.56 -12.87
C GLU A 275 17.86 -24.07 -13.18
N LEU A 276 16.75 -24.72 -12.76
CA LEU A 276 16.48 -26.15 -12.95
C LEU A 276 15.79 -26.42 -14.29
#